data_60c260c20119bd787f570df8238a1f4e
#
_entry.id   60c260c20119bd787f570df8238a1f4e
#
_cell.length_a   1.000
_cell.length_b   1.000
_cell.length_c   1.000
_cell.angle_alpha   90.00
_cell.angle_beta   90.00
_cell.angle_gamma   90.00
#
_symmetry.space_group_name_H-M   'P 1'
#
loop_
_entity.id
_entity.type
_entity.pdbx_description
1 polymer ?
#
loop_
_entity_poly.entity_id
_entity_poly.type
_entity_poly.pdbx_seq_one_letter_code
_entity_poly.pdbx_strand_id
1 'polypeptide(L)'
;MIDYEILKLVWWLFVGVLLVGFAVMDGQDMGVGSLLPFLAKNDTERRVMINTVAPHWDGNQVWLLTGGGAIFAAWPLVYATAFSGLYWALFIVLAALILRPVAFDYRSRVPAEKWRTSWDWALFIGSFVPPIIFGVAFGNMLQGVPFHFDETLRSTYTGSFWALLNPFALLCGVVSIAMTIFHGANYLILRTTGQLQARARKVGLIAGTATAVLFALGGIWVYFGIQGYVVTDINPAGVANPLLKSVQVSDGAWFTNFFDYPVLFVVPVLGIAAALIGVLCEYVWRPLSAVLASAVSILCIVLTPLIAMFPFILPSSSHPVSSLTMWDCTSSQLTLQVMFIVTLIFLPIVLIYTGWAYKVMSGKLTAQYIKENDKSLY
;
A
#
# COMPACT_ATOMS: atom_id res chain seq x y z
N MET A 1 -17.92 0.42 28.97
CA MET A 1 -17.58 -0.01 27.59
C MET A 1 -17.35 1.25 26.77
N ILE A 2 -16.39 1.22 25.85
CA ILE A 2 -16.18 2.32 24.90
C ILE A 2 -17.38 2.37 23.97
N ASP A 3 -17.81 3.57 23.59
CA ASP A 3 -18.92 3.78 22.67
C ASP A 3 -18.68 3.06 21.33
N TYR A 4 -19.76 2.48 20.75
CA TYR A 4 -19.63 1.66 19.54
C TYR A 4 -19.26 2.49 18.31
N GLU A 5 -19.77 3.70 18.19
CA GLU A 5 -19.43 4.61 17.09
C GLU A 5 -17.95 5.01 17.15
N ILE A 6 -17.45 5.31 18.35
CA ILE A 6 -16.03 5.62 18.56
C ILE A 6 -15.15 4.43 18.16
N LEU A 7 -15.54 3.21 18.54
CA LEU A 7 -14.79 2.00 18.15
C LEU A 7 -14.76 1.79 16.63
N LYS A 8 -15.88 2.03 15.93
CA LYS A 8 -15.94 1.96 14.46
C LYS A 8 -14.95 2.94 13.82
N LEU A 9 -14.93 4.20 14.30
CA LEU A 9 -13.98 5.21 13.82
C LEU A 9 -12.53 4.85 14.12
N VAL A 10 -12.24 4.37 15.31
CA VAL A 10 -10.88 3.94 15.71
C VAL A 10 -10.39 2.80 14.83
N TRP A 11 -11.25 1.83 14.52
CA TRP A 11 -10.86 0.73 13.63
C TRP A 11 -10.68 1.16 12.19
N TRP A 12 -11.44 2.15 11.71
CA TRP A 12 -11.17 2.76 10.41
C TRP A 12 -9.77 3.41 10.37
N LEU A 13 -9.40 4.15 11.43
CA LEU A 13 -8.06 4.74 11.55
C LEU A 13 -6.96 3.67 11.64
N PHE A 14 -7.15 2.62 12.45
CA PHE A 14 -6.14 1.56 12.60
C PHE A 14 -5.89 0.78 11.31
N VAL A 15 -6.94 0.42 10.57
CA VAL A 15 -6.77 -0.21 9.27
C VAL A 15 -6.07 0.74 8.30
N GLY A 16 -6.42 2.02 8.29
CA GLY A 16 -5.70 3.03 7.51
C GLY A 16 -4.21 3.10 7.86
N VAL A 17 -3.86 3.08 9.14
CA VAL A 17 -2.45 3.04 9.60
C VAL A 17 -1.74 1.76 9.16
N LEU A 18 -2.40 0.61 9.19
CA LEU A 18 -1.83 -0.66 8.72
C LEU A 18 -1.55 -0.65 7.22
N LEU A 19 -2.47 -0.10 6.41
CA LEU A 19 -2.29 0.05 4.97
C LEU A 19 -1.15 1.02 4.63
N VAL A 20 -1.08 2.16 5.32
CA VAL A 20 0.03 3.12 5.20
C VAL A 20 1.36 2.48 5.64
N GLY A 21 1.35 1.79 6.78
CA GLY A 21 2.53 1.08 7.29
C GLY A 21 3.06 0.07 6.29
N PHE A 22 2.18 -0.73 5.68
CA PHE A 22 2.54 -1.64 4.60
C PHE A 22 3.13 -0.90 3.39
N ALA A 23 2.45 0.15 2.91
CA ALA A 23 2.88 0.89 1.73
C ALA A 23 4.25 1.58 1.93
N VAL A 24 4.58 2.03 3.14
CA VAL A 24 5.88 2.64 3.47
C VAL A 24 6.93 1.57 3.73
N MET A 25 6.67 0.60 4.61
CA MET A 25 7.69 -0.34 5.08
C MET A 25 8.01 -1.40 4.01
N ASP A 26 7.02 -2.16 3.55
CA ASP A 26 7.24 -3.17 2.50
C ASP A 26 7.32 -2.53 1.10
N GLY A 27 6.73 -1.36 0.89
CA GLY A 27 6.91 -0.57 -0.33
C GLY A 27 8.38 -0.22 -0.61
N GLN A 28 9.17 0.05 0.43
CA GLN A 28 10.62 0.22 0.35
C GLN A 28 11.29 -1.05 -0.24
N ASP A 29 10.94 -2.23 0.28
CA ASP A 29 11.52 -3.51 -0.11
C ASP A 29 11.08 -3.92 -1.53
N MET A 30 9.80 -3.72 -1.84
CA MET A 30 9.26 -3.92 -3.18
C MET A 30 9.89 -2.96 -4.20
N GLY A 31 10.16 -1.72 -3.81
CA GLY A 31 10.86 -0.75 -4.66
C GLY A 31 12.27 -1.19 -4.99
N VAL A 32 13.02 -1.68 -4.00
CA VAL A 32 14.39 -2.22 -4.21
C VAL A 32 14.35 -3.47 -5.09
N GLY A 33 13.45 -4.43 -4.81
CA GLY A 33 13.29 -5.65 -5.60
C GLY A 33 12.90 -5.36 -7.07
N SER A 34 12.03 -4.38 -7.29
CA SER A 34 11.63 -3.93 -8.63
C SER A 34 12.78 -3.31 -9.43
N LEU A 35 13.79 -2.78 -8.76
CA LEU A 35 14.94 -2.17 -9.40
C LEU A 35 16.11 -3.15 -9.64
N LEU A 36 16.08 -4.32 -9.01
CA LEU A 36 17.20 -5.25 -8.96
C LEU A 36 17.78 -5.63 -10.34
N PRO A 37 17.00 -6.12 -11.32
CA PRO A 37 17.56 -6.53 -12.62
C PRO A 37 18.12 -5.37 -13.45
N PHE A 38 17.64 -4.14 -13.20
CA PHE A 38 17.96 -2.97 -14.03
C PHE A 38 19.13 -2.17 -13.49
N LEU A 39 19.23 -1.99 -12.19
CA LEU A 39 20.27 -1.19 -11.56
C LEU A 39 21.58 -1.95 -11.35
N ALA A 40 21.51 -3.20 -10.90
CA ALA A 40 22.69 -4.00 -10.65
C ALA A 40 23.30 -4.54 -11.96
N LYS A 41 24.60 -4.29 -12.18
CA LYS A 41 25.31 -4.68 -13.41
C LYS A 41 26.13 -5.98 -13.24
N ASN A 42 26.36 -6.40 -12.01
CA ASN A 42 27.09 -7.62 -11.66
C ASN A 42 26.52 -8.26 -10.40
N ASP A 43 26.94 -9.50 -10.11
CA ASP A 43 26.43 -10.26 -8.99
C ASP A 43 26.69 -9.60 -7.62
N THR A 44 27.85 -8.97 -7.45
CA THR A 44 28.17 -8.25 -6.21
C THR A 44 27.21 -7.09 -5.96
N GLU A 45 26.89 -6.30 -7.00
CA GLU A 45 25.90 -5.22 -6.86
C GLU A 45 24.49 -5.75 -6.56
N ARG A 46 24.10 -6.88 -7.16
CA ARG A 46 22.83 -7.56 -6.85
C ARG A 46 22.77 -7.97 -5.38
N ARG A 47 23.84 -8.57 -4.86
CA ARG A 47 23.95 -8.93 -3.44
C ARG A 47 23.94 -7.69 -2.53
N VAL A 48 24.60 -6.59 -2.91
CA VAL A 48 24.51 -5.33 -2.18
C VAL A 48 23.04 -4.87 -2.09
N MET A 49 22.30 -4.83 -3.22
CA MET A 49 20.90 -4.42 -3.23
C MET A 49 20.03 -5.34 -2.36
N ILE A 50 20.15 -6.65 -2.53
CA ILE A 50 19.38 -7.65 -1.76
C ILE A 50 19.62 -7.46 -0.26
N ASN A 51 20.88 -7.33 0.17
CA ASN A 51 21.21 -7.19 1.58
C ASN A 51 20.82 -5.84 2.19
N THR A 52 20.41 -4.83 1.39
CA THR A 52 19.81 -3.61 1.94
C THR A 52 18.46 -3.87 2.60
N VAL A 53 17.70 -4.84 2.13
CA VAL A 53 16.32 -5.17 2.55
C VAL A 53 16.19 -6.53 3.22
N ALA A 54 17.07 -7.47 2.91
CA ALA A 54 17.03 -8.84 3.40
C ALA A 54 16.90 -8.98 4.94
N PRO A 55 17.51 -8.12 5.77
CA PRO A 55 17.38 -8.27 7.22
C PRO A 55 15.98 -7.94 7.79
N HIS A 56 15.11 -7.26 7.04
CA HIS A 56 13.85 -6.75 7.58
C HIS A 56 12.63 -6.92 6.68
N TRP A 57 12.77 -7.42 5.43
CA TRP A 57 11.65 -7.58 4.50
C TRP A 57 10.50 -8.42 5.07
N ASP A 58 10.83 -9.48 5.79
CA ASP A 58 9.83 -10.38 6.40
C ASP A 58 8.99 -9.66 7.46
N GLY A 59 9.64 -8.89 8.35
CA GLY A 59 8.97 -8.03 9.33
C GLY A 59 8.13 -6.93 8.69
N ASN A 60 8.58 -6.37 7.55
CA ASN A 60 7.83 -5.36 6.83
C ASN A 60 6.58 -5.93 6.15
N GLN A 61 6.62 -7.15 5.64
CA GLN A 61 5.47 -7.82 5.03
C GLN A 61 4.37 -8.15 6.06
N VAL A 62 4.69 -8.26 7.33
CA VAL A 62 3.71 -8.48 8.40
C VAL A 62 2.65 -7.39 8.46
N TRP A 63 2.94 -6.16 8.04
CA TRP A 63 1.95 -5.09 7.95
C TRP A 63 0.79 -5.45 7.03
N LEU A 64 1.04 -6.11 5.89
CA LEU A 64 0.00 -6.59 4.99
C LEU A 64 -0.85 -7.69 5.63
N LEU A 65 -0.19 -8.68 6.26
CA LEU A 65 -0.88 -9.78 6.94
C LEU A 65 -1.76 -9.28 8.08
N THR A 66 -1.22 -8.35 8.89
CA THR A 66 -1.97 -7.73 9.99
C THR A 66 -3.13 -6.89 9.45
N GLY A 67 -2.93 -6.15 8.35
CA GLY A 67 -3.98 -5.39 7.69
C GLY A 67 -5.12 -6.29 7.19
N GLY A 68 -4.80 -7.38 6.51
CA GLY A 68 -5.78 -8.38 6.08
C GLY A 68 -6.53 -9.02 7.25
N GLY A 69 -5.82 -9.39 8.31
CA GLY A 69 -6.41 -9.92 9.55
C GLY A 69 -7.30 -8.91 10.27
N ALA A 70 -6.90 -7.65 10.31
CA ALA A 70 -7.71 -6.57 10.89
C ALA A 70 -8.99 -6.32 10.09
N ILE A 71 -8.92 -6.31 8.75
CA ILE A 71 -10.10 -6.19 7.89
C ILE A 71 -11.04 -7.39 8.11
N PHE A 72 -10.50 -8.62 8.18
CA PHE A 72 -11.29 -9.82 8.46
C PHE A 72 -12.05 -9.71 9.79
N ALA A 73 -11.36 -9.27 10.85
CA ALA A 73 -11.94 -9.26 12.19
C ALA A 73 -12.81 -8.03 12.46
N ALA A 74 -12.43 -6.84 11.96
CA ALA A 74 -13.18 -5.61 12.17
C ALA A 74 -14.33 -5.43 11.16
N TRP A 75 -14.12 -5.84 9.89
CA TRP A 75 -15.06 -5.64 8.78
C TRP A 75 -15.30 -6.93 8.00
N PRO A 76 -15.96 -7.94 8.62
CA PRO A 76 -16.14 -9.26 8.00
C PRO A 76 -16.87 -9.23 6.65
N LEU A 77 -17.84 -8.33 6.48
CA LEU A 77 -18.56 -8.17 5.20
C LEU A 77 -17.66 -7.61 4.09
N VAL A 78 -16.78 -6.66 4.43
CA VAL A 78 -15.78 -6.13 3.48
C VAL A 78 -14.80 -7.23 3.08
N TYR A 79 -14.28 -7.97 4.07
CA TYR A 79 -13.37 -9.08 3.79
C TYR A 79 -14.02 -10.10 2.86
N ALA A 80 -15.19 -10.60 3.21
CA ALA A 80 -15.90 -11.60 2.42
C ALA A 80 -16.16 -11.12 0.98
N THR A 81 -16.65 -9.88 0.81
CA THR A 81 -17.01 -9.33 -0.50
C THR A 81 -15.77 -9.02 -1.35
N ALA A 82 -14.77 -8.35 -0.78
CA ALA A 82 -13.55 -7.98 -1.52
C ALA A 82 -12.72 -9.20 -1.91
N PHE A 83 -12.51 -10.16 -0.99
CA PHE A 83 -11.69 -11.34 -1.27
C PHE A 83 -12.40 -12.32 -2.23
N SER A 84 -13.72 -12.36 -2.24
CA SER A 84 -14.47 -13.12 -3.23
C SER A 84 -14.53 -12.42 -4.59
N GLY A 85 -14.82 -11.13 -4.61
CA GLY A 85 -14.98 -10.36 -5.84
C GLY A 85 -13.67 -10.09 -6.57
N LEU A 86 -12.61 -9.77 -5.83
CA LEU A 86 -11.26 -9.52 -6.36
C LEU A 86 -10.38 -10.77 -6.32
N TYR A 87 -10.97 -11.97 -6.28
CA TYR A 87 -10.27 -13.24 -6.08
C TYR A 87 -9.05 -13.41 -6.99
N TRP A 88 -9.20 -13.21 -8.30
CA TRP A 88 -8.11 -13.37 -9.26
C TRP A 88 -6.98 -12.36 -9.04
N ALA A 89 -7.31 -11.11 -8.74
CA ALA A 89 -6.32 -10.08 -8.43
C ALA A 89 -5.52 -10.44 -7.17
N LEU A 90 -6.20 -10.87 -6.11
CA LEU A 90 -5.57 -11.29 -4.86
C LEU A 90 -4.75 -12.59 -5.04
N PHE A 91 -5.23 -13.53 -5.86
CA PHE A 91 -4.48 -14.74 -6.20
C PHE A 91 -3.16 -14.43 -6.91
N ILE A 92 -3.15 -13.48 -7.86
CA ILE A 92 -1.94 -13.04 -8.56
C ILE A 92 -0.98 -12.34 -7.57
N VAL A 93 -1.50 -11.49 -6.67
CA VAL A 93 -0.69 -10.87 -5.61
C VAL A 93 -0.03 -11.94 -4.74
N LEU A 94 -0.81 -12.92 -4.26
CA LEU A 94 -0.29 -13.98 -3.42
C LEU A 94 0.77 -14.82 -4.15
N ALA A 95 0.50 -15.21 -5.39
CA ALA A 95 1.45 -15.95 -6.23
C ALA A 95 2.76 -15.16 -6.45
N ALA A 96 2.67 -13.83 -6.65
CA ALA A 96 3.83 -12.97 -6.77
C ALA A 96 4.60 -12.84 -5.45
N LEU A 97 3.90 -12.62 -4.34
CA LEU A 97 4.53 -12.46 -3.01
C LEU A 97 5.25 -13.73 -2.55
N ILE A 98 4.76 -14.93 -2.87
CA ILE A 98 5.43 -16.21 -2.55
C ILE A 98 6.80 -16.31 -3.21
N LEU A 99 7.03 -15.67 -4.35
CA LEU A 99 8.33 -15.69 -5.01
C LEU A 99 9.43 -14.96 -4.21
N ARG A 100 9.09 -13.98 -3.37
CA ARG A 100 10.07 -13.18 -2.61
C ARG A 100 10.86 -14.02 -1.60
N PRO A 101 10.24 -14.70 -0.61
CA PRO A 101 10.94 -15.51 0.37
C PRO A 101 11.79 -16.58 -0.31
N VAL A 102 11.24 -17.26 -1.30
CA VAL A 102 11.95 -18.30 -2.03
C VAL A 102 13.17 -17.71 -2.76
N ALA A 103 13.03 -16.54 -3.39
CA ALA A 103 14.14 -15.89 -4.08
C ALA A 103 15.24 -15.45 -3.12
N PHE A 104 14.92 -14.88 -1.98
CA PHE A 104 15.92 -14.51 -0.96
C PHE A 104 16.74 -15.73 -0.52
N ASP A 105 16.09 -16.84 -0.16
CA ASP A 105 16.75 -17.99 0.43
C ASP A 105 17.51 -18.87 -0.60
N TYR A 106 16.96 -18.99 -1.82
CA TYR A 106 17.48 -19.96 -2.80
C TYR A 106 18.45 -19.35 -3.81
N ARG A 107 18.44 -18.04 -4.03
CA ARG A 107 19.27 -17.37 -5.03
C ARG A 107 20.76 -17.72 -4.90
N SER A 108 21.29 -17.70 -3.70
CA SER A 108 22.73 -17.90 -3.42
C SER A 108 23.12 -19.36 -3.18
N ARG A 109 22.16 -20.32 -3.20
CA ARG A 109 22.42 -21.75 -2.94
C ARG A 109 23.18 -22.43 -4.05
N VAL A 110 23.03 -21.96 -5.29
CA VAL A 110 23.70 -22.55 -6.45
C VAL A 110 24.53 -21.48 -7.16
N PRO A 111 25.80 -21.75 -7.46
CA PRO A 111 26.69 -20.75 -8.07
C PRO A 111 26.41 -20.46 -9.56
N ALA A 112 25.55 -21.26 -10.22
CA ALA A 112 25.23 -21.09 -11.63
C ALA A 112 24.58 -19.75 -11.93
N GLU A 113 25.11 -19.00 -12.89
CA GLU A 113 24.62 -17.67 -13.25
C GLU A 113 23.15 -17.67 -13.69
N LYS A 114 22.74 -18.68 -14.48
CA LYS A 114 21.33 -18.83 -14.92
C LYS A 114 20.39 -18.99 -13.71
N TRP A 115 20.80 -19.75 -12.70
CA TRP A 115 20.03 -19.94 -11.47
C TRP A 115 19.83 -18.60 -10.73
N ARG A 116 20.90 -17.86 -10.49
CA ARG A 116 20.87 -16.56 -9.81
C ARG A 116 20.01 -15.57 -10.57
N THR A 117 20.17 -15.49 -11.91
CA THR A 117 19.38 -14.60 -12.75
C THR A 117 17.89 -14.96 -12.73
N SER A 118 17.52 -16.25 -12.69
CA SER A 118 16.11 -16.66 -12.59
C SER A 118 15.48 -16.17 -11.27
N TRP A 119 16.22 -16.28 -10.17
CA TRP A 119 15.74 -15.79 -8.87
C TRP A 119 15.72 -14.26 -8.78
N ASP A 120 16.62 -13.56 -9.45
CA ASP A 120 16.56 -12.10 -9.57
C ASP A 120 15.28 -11.64 -10.27
N TRP A 121 14.86 -12.34 -11.33
CA TRP A 121 13.58 -12.10 -12.00
C TRP A 121 12.38 -12.51 -11.16
N ALA A 122 12.47 -13.59 -10.40
CA ALA A 122 11.41 -13.99 -9.46
C ALA A 122 11.22 -12.92 -8.37
N LEU A 123 12.32 -12.39 -7.81
CA LEU A 123 12.28 -11.29 -6.84
C LEU A 123 11.70 -10.02 -7.45
N PHE A 124 12.05 -9.71 -8.71
CA PHE A 124 11.45 -8.60 -9.45
C PHE A 124 9.94 -8.78 -9.60
N ILE A 125 9.45 -9.93 -10.06
CA ILE A 125 8.01 -10.19 -10.23
C ILE A 125 7.29 -10.05 -8.88
N GLY A 126 7.85 -10.67 -7.82
CA GLY A 126 7.29 -10.61 -6.47
C GLY A 126 7.27 -9.21 -5.85
N SER A 127 8.08 -8.29 -6.38
CA SER A 127 8.18 -6.91 -5.89
C SER A 127 7.46 -5.90 -6.78
N PHE A 128 7.33 -6.17 -8.07
CA PHE A 128 6.74 -5.25 -9.05
C PHE A 128 5.23 -5.43 -9.23
N VAL A 129 4.76 -6.69 -9.22
CA VAL A 129 3.36 -7.02 -9.48
C VAL A 129 2.43 -6.57 -8.33
N PRO A 130 2.72 -6.84 -7.04
CA PRO A 130 1.81 -6.48 -5.96
C PRO A 130 1.47 -4.98 -5.88
N PRO A 131 2.42 -4.03 -5.94
CA PRO A 131 2.09 -2.61 -5.92
C PRO A 131 1.14 -2.19 -7.05
N ILE A 132 1.33 -2.72 -8.25
CA ILE A 132 0.43 -2.41 -9.38
C ILE A 132 -0.99 -2.88 -9.07
N ILE A 133 -1.14 -4.12 -8.61
CA ILE A 133 -2.46 -4.69 -8.33
C ILE A 133 -3.14 -3.95 -7.18
N PHE A 134 -2.43 -3.56 -6.14
CA PHE A 134 -2.99 -2.74 -5.06
C PHE A 134 -3.46 -1.38 -5.57
N GLY A 135 -2.66 -0.71 -6.41
CA GLY A 135 -3.10 0.54 -7.04
C GLY A 135 -4.34 0.36 -7.93
N VAL A 136 -4.38 -0.69 -8.75
CA VAL A 136 -5.55 -1.05 -9.56
C VAL A 136 -6.77 -1.31 -8.69
N ALA A 137 -6.60 -2.01 -7.56
CA ALA A 137 -7.69 -2.28 -6.62
C ALA A 137 -8.27 -0.99 -6.03
N PHE A 138 -7.41 -0.06 -5.55
CA PHE A 138 -7.86 1.25 -5.06
C PHE A 138 -8.56 2.07 -6.15
N GLY A 139 -8.08 2.04 -7.39
CA GLY A 139 -8.74 2.70 -8.52
C GLY A 139 -10.14 2.13 -8.81
N ASN A 140 -10.32 0.81 -8.69
CA ASN A 140 -11.63 0.19 -8.80
C ASN A 140 -12.54 0.51 -7.61
N MET A 141 -11.99 0.59 -6.39
CA MET A 141 -12.78 1.00 -5.21
C MET A 141 -13.33 2.41 -5.36
N LEU A 142 -12.55 3.36 -5.88
CA LEU A 142 -13.02 4.72 -6.16
C LEU A 142 -14.14 4.77 -7.22
N GLN A 143 -14.14 3.85 -8.19
CA GLN A 143 -15.22 3.73 -9.19
C GLN A 143 -16.42 2.95 -8.67
N GLY A 144 -16.27 2.23 -7.57
CA GLY A 144 -17.20 1.23 -7.09
C GLY A 144 -17.06 -0.10 -7.84
N VAL A 145 -17.14 -1.20 -7.11
CA VAL A 145 -17.06 -2.56 -7.65
C VAL A 145 -18.48 -3.17 -7.77
N PRO A 146 -18.76 -3.98 -8.79
CA PRO A 146 -20.11 -4.46 -9.07
C PRO A 146 -20.47 -5.65 -8.17
N PHE A 147 -21.08 -5.39 -7.01
CA PHE A 147 -21.61 -6.41 -6.11
C PHE A 147 -22.94 -5.96 -5.50
N HIS A 148 -23.71 -6.90 -4.98
CA HIS A 148 -24.92 -6.62 -4.19
C HIS A 148 -25.11 -7.66 -3.10
N PHE A 149 -25.90 -7.29 -2.10
CA PHE A 149 -26.36 -8.18 -1.03
C PHE A 149 -27.83 -8.56 -1.27
N ASP A 150 -28.15 -9.83 -1.01
CA ASP A 150 -29.54 -10.28 -0.87
C ASP A 150 -30.07 -10.00 0.56
N GLU A 151 -31.34 -10.33 0.82
CA GLU A 151 -31.99 -10.14 2.11
C GLU A 151 -31.30 -10.90 3.28
N THR A 152 -30.51 -11.93 2.95
CA THR A 152 -29.74 -12.72 3.93
C THR A 152 -28.30 -12.22 4.11
N LEU A 153 -27.95 -11.06 3.52
CA LEU A 153 -26.62 -10.45 3.49
C LEU A 153 -25.56 -11.33 2.80
N ARG A 154 -25.96 -12.18 1.89
CA ARG A 154 -25.05 -12.91 1.02
C ARG A 154 -24.59 -12.00 -0.12
N SER A 155 -23.28 -11.80 -0.24
CA SER A 155 -22.71 -11.00 -1.32
C SER A 155 -22.65 -11.79 -2.64
N THR A 156 -23.03 -11.13 -3.72
CA THR A 156 -22.86 -11.64 -5.09
C THR A 156 -22.07 -10.63 -5.90
N TYR A 157 -20.92 -11.03 -6.42
CA TYR A 157 -20.09 -10.22 -7.30
C TYR A 157 -20.41 -10.54 -8.78
N THR A 158 -20.70 -9.52 -9.56
CA THR A 158 -21.13 -9.67 -10.98
C THR A 158 -20.09 -9.20 -11.99
N GLY A 159 -18.96 -8.68 -11.52
CA GLY A 159 -17.89 -8.18 -12.38
C GLY A 159 -16.98 -9.29 -12.95
N SER A 160 -16.19 -8.92 -13.95
CA SER A 160 -15.13 -9.78 -14.48
C SER A 160 -13.75 -9.27 -14.09
N PHE A 161 -12.76 -10.15 -14.07
CA PHE A 161 -11.36 -9.77 -13.83
C PHE A 161 -10.86 -8.70 -14.83
N TRP A 162 -11.23 -8.85 -16.10
CA TRP A 162 -10.78 -7.93 -17.16
C TRP A 162 -11.37 -6.51 -16.99
N ALA A 163 -12.55 -6.39 -16.42
CA ALA A 163 -13.18 -5.09 -16.15
C ALA A 163 -12.42 -4.29 -15.07
N LEU A 164 -11.64 -4.96 -14.21
CA LEU A 164 -10.79 -4.30 -13.22
C LEU A 164 -9.60 -3.56 -13.87
N LEU A 165 -9.22 -3.93 -15.10
CA LEU A 165 -8.11 -3.33 -15.84
C LEU A 165 -8.56 -2.13 -16.70
N ASN A 166 -9.46 -1.31 -16.16
CA ASN A 166 -9.89 -0.08 -16.82
C ASN A 166 -8.82 1.02 -16.78
N PRO A 167 -8.87 2.04 -17.64
CA PRO A 167 -7.81 3.04 -17.78
C PRO A 167 -7.51 3.82 -16.49
N PHE A 168 -8.54 4.17 -15.70
CA PHE A 168 -8.34 4.88 -14.44
C PHE A 168 -7.67 3.98 -13.38
N ALA A 169 -8.12 2.74 -13.24
CA ALA A 169 -7.51 1.79 -12.33
C ALA A 169 -6.05 1.49 -12.72
N LEU A 170 -5.74 1.39 -14.03
CA LEU A 170 -4.37 1.24 -14.51
C LEU A 170 -3.52 2.48 -14.18
N LEU A 171 -4.05 3.70 -14.29
CA LEU A 171 -3.35 4.90 -13.82
C LEU A 171 -3.01 4.80 -12.33
N CYS A 172 -3.97 4.38 -11.49
CA CYS A 172 -3.71 4.16 -10.05
C CYS A 172 -2.63 3.09 -9.82
N GLY A 173 -2.61 2.03 -10.62
CA GLY A 173 -1.53 1.02 -10.61
C GLY A 173 -0.17 1.61 -10.94
N VAL A 174 -0.10 2.48 -11.95
CA VAL A 174 1.14 3.17 -12.34
C VAL A 174 1.59 4.17 -11.26
N VAL A 175 0.69 4.90 -10.62
CA VAL A 175 1.00 5.76 -9.47
C VAL A 175 1.60 4.91 -8.35
N SER A 176 0.98 3.80 -8.01
CA SER A 176 1.41 2.91 -6.94
C SER A 176 2.82 2.35 -7.18
N ILE A 177 3.13 1.86 -8.37
CA ILE A 177 4.48 1.37 -8.66
C ILE A 177 5.49 2.51 -8.76
N ALA A 178 5.12 3.69 -9.26
CA ALA A 178 6.01 4.85 -9.33
C ALA A 178 6.43 5.32 -7.92
N MET A 179 5.47 5.46 -6.98
CA MET A 179 5.80 5.84 -5.60
C MET A 179 6.63 4.77 -4.88
N THR A 180 6.38 3.49 -5.15
CA THR A 180 7.14 2.36 -4.61
C THR A 180 8.58 2.36 -5.13
N ILE A 181 8.79 2.54 -6.44
CA ILE A 181 10.13 2.67 -7.06
C ILE A 181 10.85 3.90 -6.52
N PHE A 182 10.17 5.04 -6.39
CA PHE A 182 10.74 6.26 -5.82
C PHE A 182 11.25 6.04 -4.40
N HIS A 183 10.46 5.40 -3.55
CA HIS A 183 10.85 5.12 -2.17
C HIS A 183 12.01 4.12 -2.07
N GLY A 184 11.97 3.03 -2.82
CA GLY A 184 13.06 2.05 -2.90
C GLY A 184 14.36 2.64 -3.46
N ALA A 185 14.27 3.53 -4.47
CA ALA A 185 15.43 4.24 -4.99
C ALA A 185 16.08 5.15 -3.93
N ASN A 186 15.27 5.92 -3.18
CA ASN A 186 15.73 6.74 -2.06
C ASN A 186 16.41 5.90 -0.97
N TYR A 187 15.84 4.75 -0.65
CA TYR A 187 16.46 3.83 0.30
C TYR A 187 17.79 3.28 -0.20
N LEU A 188 17.90 2.93 -1.48
CA LEU A 188 19.18 2.53 -2.07
C LEU A 188 20.23 3.66 -2.03
N ILE A 189 19.83 4.91 -2.28
CA ILE A 189 20.73 6.07 -2.16
C ILE A 189 21.25 6.20 -0.74
N LEU A 190 20.42 5.96 0.27
CA LEU A 190 20.80 6.01 1.68
C LEU A 190 21.76 4.86 2.05
N ARG A 191 21.51 3.64 1.54
CA ARG A 191 22.15 2.40 1.99
C ARG A 191 23.37 1.98 1.18
N THR A 192 23.59 2.54 -0.01
CA THR A 192 24.65 2.13 -0.94
C THR A 192 25.65 3.23 -1.22
N THR A 193 26.68 2.92 -2.00
CA THR A 193 27.76 3.84 -2.40
C THR A 193 28.11 3.67 -3.88
N GLY A 194 28.89 4.64 -4.41
CA GLY A 194 29.50 4.56 -5.74
C GLY A 194 28.50 4.57 -6.90
N GLN A 195 28.78 3.78 -7.94
CA GLN A 195 27.99 3.78 -9.19
C GLN A 195 26.55 3.29 -9.00
N LEU A 196 26.32 2.33 -8.10
CA LEU A 196 24.98 1.84 -7.79
C LEU A 196 24.11 2.96 -7.20
N GLN A 197 24.65 3.71 -6.24
CA GLN A 197 24.01 4.88 -5.66
C GLN A 197 23.68 5.95 -6.72
N ALA A 198 24.61 6.22 -7.65
CA ALA A 198 24.40 7.19 -8.70
C ALA A 198 23.29 6.78 -9.69
N ARG A 199 23.19 5.46 -10.01
CA ARG A 199 22.10 4.93 -10.84
C ARG A 199 20.76 4.98 -10.11
N ALA A 200 20.71 4.61 -8.82
CA ALA A 200 19.51 4.71 -8.00
C ALA A 200 18.98 6.14 -7.97
N ARG A 201 19.88 7.15 -7.84
CA ARG A 201 19.50 8.56 -7.86
C ARG A 201 18.82 8.97 -9.16
N LYS A 202 19.33 8.55 -10.31
CA LYS A 202 18.70 8.87 -11.62
C LYS A 202 17.27 8.33 -11.70
N VAL A 203 17.06 7.12 -11.21
CA VAL A 203 15.71 6.50 -11.20
C VAL A 203 14.81 7.20 -10.19
N GLY A 204 15.32 7.54 -9.01
CA GLY A 204 14.57 8.26 -7.99
C GLY A 204 14.04 9.60 -8.49
N LEU A 205 14.90 10.42 -9.13
CA LEU A 205 14.49 11.70 -9.74
C LEU A 205 13.32 11.54 -10.73
N ILE A 206 13.38 10.51 -11.59
CA ILE A 206 12.33 10.23 -12.58
C ILE A 206 11.06 9.74 -11.88
N ALA A 207 11.18 8.73 -11.01
CA ALA A 207 10.06 8.09 -10.37
C ALA A 207 9.33 9.05 -9.40
N GLY A 208 10.07 9.90 -8.65
CA GLY A 208 9.47 10.89 -7.77
C GLY A 208 8.70 11.97 -8.52
N THR A 209 9.25 12.46 -9.64
CA THR A 209 8.55 13.40 -10.51
C THR A 209 7.30 12.75 -11.14
N ALA A 210 7.42 11.51 -11.62
CA ALA A 210 6.30 10.75 -12.16
C ALA A 210 5.20 10.54 -11.10
N THR A 211 5.57 10.20 -9.85
CA THR A 211 4.63 10.07 -8.73
C THR A 211 3.83 11.35 -8.52
N ALA A 212 4.49 12.50 -8.43
CA ALA A 212 3.83 13.78 -8.23
C ALA A 212 2.86 14.13 -9.36
N VAL A 213 3.31 13.97 -10.61
CA VAL A 213 2.52 14.32 -11.81
C VAL A 213 1.34 13.38 -11.98
N LEU A 214 1.57 12.06 -11.91
CA LEU A 214 0.52 11.06 -12.13
C LEU A 214 -0.53 11.08 -11.01
N PHE A 215 -0.12 11.31 -9.78
CA PHE A 215 -1.06 11.46 -8.66
C PHE A 215 -1.93 12.71 -8.82
N ALA A 216 -1.35 13.85 -9.23
CA ALA A 216 -2.12 15.06 -9.54
C ALA A 216 -3.11 14.83 -10.69
N LEU A 217 -2.70 14.17 -11.77
CA LEU A 217 -3.57 13.79 -12.88
C LEU A 217 -4.69 12.85 -12.44
N GLY A 218 -4.38 11.88 -11.56
CA GLY A 218 -5.36 10.99 -10.95
C GLY A 218 -6.42 11.76 -10.16
N GLY A 219 -6.02 12.74 -9.33
CA GLY A 219 -6.93 13.61 -8.58
C GLY A 219 -7.86 14.43 -9.49
N ILE A 220 -7.31 15.00 -10.57
CA ILE A 220 -8.10 15.72 -11.59
C ILE A 220 -9.12 14.78 -12.24
N TRP A 221 -8.70 13.56 -12.57
CA TRP A 221 -9.59 12.57 -13.17
C TRP A 221 -10.70 12.14 -12.20
N VAL A 222 -10.41 11.96 -10.92
CA VAL A 222 -11.43 11.67 -9.90
C VAL A 222 -12.48 12.78 -9.85
N TYR A 223 -12.04 14.04 -9.88
CA TYR A 223 -12.95 15.19 -9.79
C TYR A 223 -13.91 15.30 -10.99
N PHE A 224 -13.40 15.13 -12.20
CA PHE A 224 -14.18 15.36 -13.43
C PHE A 224 -14.78 14.11 -14.07
N GLY A 225 -14.25 12.92 -13.78
CA GLY A 225 -14.59 11.72 -14.53
C GLY A 225 -14.99 10.51 -13.69
N ILE A 226 -14.97 10.60 -12.36
CA ILE A 226 -15.36 9.49 -11.49
C ILE A 226 -16.52 9.93 -10.61
N GLN A 227 -17.65 9.23 -10.72
CA GLN A 227 -18.79 9.45 -9.84
C GLN A 227 -18.48 8.97 -8.44
N GLY A 228 -18.83 9.77 -7.45
CA GLY A 228 -18.71 9.42 -6.04
C GLY A 228 -20.03 9.02 -5.42
N TYR A 229 -19.98 8.63 -4.17
CA TYR A 229 -21.13 8.13 -3.40
C TYR A 229 -21.34 9.01 -2.18
N VAL A 230 -22.62 9.28 -1.84
CA VAL A 230 -23.03 10.04 -0.68
C VAL A 230 -24.04 9.22 0.12
N VAL A 231 -23.79 9.07 1.41
CA VAL A 231 -24.77 8.49 2.32
C VAL A 231 -25.77 9.57 2.72
N THR A 232 -27.04 9.36 2.45
CA THR A 232 -28.10 10.33 2.74
C THR A 232 -28.88 10.01 4.01
N ASP A 233 -28.91 8.74 4.41
CA ASP A 233 -29.56 8.30 5.64
C ASP A 233 -28.85 7.04 6.17
N ILE A 234 -28.32 7.11 7.40
CA ILE A 234 -27.66 6.00 8.11
C ILE A 234 -27.72 6.23 9.62
N ASN A 235 -27.88 5.15 10.38
CA ASN A 235 -27.74 5.17 11.83
C ASN A 235 -26.33 4.68 12.23
N PRO A 236 -25.38 5.55 12.65
CA PRO A 236 -24.03 5.15 13.01
C PRO A 236 -23.97 4.17 14.20
N ALA A 237 -24.91 4.30 15.16
CA ALA A 237 -25.02 3.40 16.32
C ALA A 237 -25.76 2.10 16.01
N GLY A 238 -26.32 1.97 14.79
CA GLY A 238 -27.15 0.84 14.40
C GLY A 238 -26.37 -0.47 14.26
N VAL A 239 -27.14 -1.55 14.05
CA VAL A 239 -26.59 -2.88 13.76
C VAL A 239 -25.86 -2.88 12.41
N ALA A 240 -24.88 -3.77 12.28
CA ALA A 240 -24.13 -3.94 11.04
C ALA A 240 -25.00 -4.59 9.95
N ASN A 241 -25.74 -3.76 9.22
CA ASN A 241 -26.57 -4.17 8.08
C ASN A 241 -26.51 -3.10 6.98
N PRO A 242 -25.80 -3.36 5.86
CA PRO A 242 -25.64 -2.40 4.78
C PRO A 242 -26.94 -2.05 4.03
N LEU A 243 -28.00 -2.83 4.17
CA LEU A 243 -29.28 -2.59 3.49
C LEU A 243 -30.16 -1.56 4.21
N LEU A 244 -29.79 -1.11 5.42
CA LEU A 244 -30.55 -0.16 6.24
C LEU A 244 -30.11 1.30 6.05
N LYS A 245 -29.64 1.66 4.87
CA LYS A 245 -29.22 3.05 4.55
C LYS A 245 -29.69 3.47 3.19
N SER A 246 -29.58 4.76 2.90
CA SER A 246 -29.78 5.33 1.56
C SER A 246 -28.47 5.90 1.03
N VAL A 247 -28.16 5.60 -0.23
CA VAL A 247 -26.96 6.06 -0.91
C VAL A 247 -27.32 6.66 -2.24
N GLN A 248 -26.76 7.82 -2.55
CA GLN A 248 -26.88 8.50 -3.84
C GLN A 248 -25.52 8.54 -4.54
N VAL A 249 -25.54 8.46 -5.86
CA VAL A 249 -24.36 8.63 -6.70
C VAL A 249 -24.39 10.04 -7.29
N SER A 250 -23.28 10.76 -7.18
CA SER A 250 -23.17 12.13 -7.66
C SER A 250 -21.77 12.42 -8.18
N ASP A 251 -21.69 13.29 -9.20
CA ASP A 251 -20.43 13.77 -9.73
C ASP A 251 -19.71 14.64 -8.68
N GLY A 252 -18.40 14.44 -8.54
CA GLY A 252 -17.58 15.17 -7.57
C GLY A 252 -17.79 14.80 -6.10
N ALA A 253 -18.65 13.83 -5.77
CA ALA A 253 -18.97 13.48 -4.39
C ALA A 253 -17.75 13.03 -3.57
N TRP A 254 -16.71 12.49 -4.18
CA TRP A 254 -15.45 12.18 -3.49
C TRP A 254 -14.68 13.39 -2.96
N PHE A 255 -15.07 14.60 -3.37
CA PHE A 255 -14.49 15.83 -2.85
C PHE A 255 -15.33 16.49 -1.75
N THR A 256 -16.53 15.98 -1.45
CA THR A 256 -17.42 16.56 -0.41
C THR A 256 -16.69 16.70 0.92
N ASN A 257 -16.01 15.66 1.40
CA ASN A 257 -15.26 15.72 2.66
C ASN A 257 -14.17 16.80 2.67
N PHE A 258 -13.55 17.06 1.52
CA PHE A 258 -12.51 18.08 1.39
C PHE A 258 -13.12 19.49 1.35
N PHE A 259 -14.32 19.67 0.78
CA PHE A 259 -15.01 20.96 0.78
C PHE A 259 -15.64 21.27 2.13
N ASP A 260 -16.21 20.27 2.81
CA ASP A 260 -16.78 20.41 4.15
C ASP A 260 -15.70 20.69 5.20
N TYR A 261 -14.52 20.09 5.02
CA TYR A 261 -13.36 20.27 5.89
C TYR A 261 -12.11 20.64 5.08
N PRO A 262 -11.94 21.92 4.69
CA PRO A 262 -10.87 22.37 3.77
C PRO A 262 -9.45 22.03 4.25
N VAL A 263 -9.23 21.84 5.55
CA VAL A 263 -7.95 21.41 6.11
C VAL A 263 -7.50 20.05 5.55
N LEU A 264 -8.42 19.19 5.14
CA LEU A 264 -8.10 17.87 4.57
C LEU A 264 -7.37 17.98 3.21
N PHE A 265 -7.50 19.11 2.48
CA PHE A 265 -6.70 19.35 1.27
C PHE A 265 -5.19 19.37 1.54
N VAL A 266 -4.78 19.60 2.79
CA VAL A 266 -3.37 19.49 3.17
C VAL A 266 -2.81 18.10 2.83
N VAL A 267 -3.62 17.03 2.92
CA VAL A 267 -3.14 15.65 2.69
C VAL A 267 -2.71 15.43 1.22
N PRO A 268 -3.56 15.59 0.20
CA PRO A 268 -3.14 15.41 -1.19
C PRO A 268 -2.06 16.43 -1.63
N VAL A 269 -2.15 17.67 -1.17
CA VAL A 269 -1.15 18.71 -1.48
C VAL A 269 0.21 18.34 -0.87
N LEU A 270 0.23 17.88 0.38
CA LEU A 270 1.46 17.42 1.05
C LEU A 270 2.02 16.17 0.36
N GLY A 271 1.17 15.27 -0.15
CA GLY A 271 1.60 14.11 -0.91
C GLY A 271 2.42 14.49 -2.14
N ILE A 272 1.93 15.45 -2.93
CA ILE A 272 2.63 15.99 -4.11
C ILE A 272 3.88 16.76 -3.68
N ALA A 273 3.75 17.67 -2.72
CA ALA A 273 4.86 18.49 -2.24
C ALA A 273 6.00 17.63 -1.66
N ALA A 274 5.67 16.60 -0.89
CA ALA A 274 6.66 15.69 -0.32
C ALA A 274 7.38 14.86 -1.40
N ALA A 275 6.69 14.43 -2.46
CA ALA A 275 7.36 13.79 -3.60
C ALA A 275 8.38 14.73 -4.25
N LEU A 276 8.00 15.98 -4.53
CA LEU A 276 8.89 17.00 -5.11
C LEU A 276 10.03 17.39 -4.16
N ILE A 277 9.76 17.51 -2.85
CA ILE A 277 10.79 17.73 -1.83
C ILE A 277 11.78 16.55 -1.79
N GLY A 278 11.31 15.32 -1.90
CA GLY A 278 12.16 14.14 -1.99
C GLY A 278 13.08 14.19 -3.21
N VAL A 279 12.54 14.53 -4.39
CA VAL A 279 13.31 14.77 -5.63
C VAL A 279 14.37 15.86 -5.41
N LEU A 280 14.01 16.98 -4.77
CA LEU A 280 14.95 18.04 -4.45
C LEU A 280 16.04 17.57 -3.49
N CYS A 281 15.67 16.81 -2.45
CA CYS A 281 16.62 16.24 -1.49
C CYS A 281 17.61 15.27 -2.17
N GLU A 282 17.17 14.48 -3.15
CA GLU A 282 18.07 13.67 -3.98
C GLU A 282 19.01 14.55 -4.80
N TYR A 283 18.48 15.63 -5.39
CA TYR A 283 19.29 16.56 -6.18
C TYR A 283 20.41 17.20 -5.36
N VAL A 284 20.12 17.60 -4.11
CA VAL A 284 21.09 18.23 -3.21
C VAL A 284 21.85 17.24 -2.30
N TRP A 285 21.78 15.94 -2.60
CA TRP A 285 22.49 14.87 -1.87
C TRP A 285 22.15 14.78 -0.37
N ARG A 286 20.86 14.87 -0.02
CA ARG A 286 20.33 14.63 1.33
C ARG A 286 19.55 13.32 1.41
N PRO A 287 20.20 12.15 1.44
CA PRO A 287 19.53 10.86 1.28
C PRO A 287 18.51 10.54 2.38
N LEU A 288 18.80 10.85 3.63
CA LEU A 288 17.86 10.61 4.74
C LEU A 288 16.58 11.45 4.57
N SER A 289 16.74 12.75 4.23
CA SER A 289 15.59 13.62 3.99
C SER A 289 14.78 13.17 2.78
N ALA A 290 15.42 12.60 1.74
CA ALA A 290 14.74 12.03 0.58
C ALA A 290 13.90 10.80 0.94
N VAL A 291 14.43 9.88 1.76
CA VAL A 291 13.66 8.72 2.27
C VAL A 291 12.46 9.17 3.11
N LEU A 292 12.65 10.12 4.02
CA LEU A 292 11.56 10.63 4.87
C LEU A 292 10.49 11.34 4.02
N ALA A 293 10.91 12.15 3.06
CA ALA A 293 9.98 12.84 2.16
C ALA A 293 9.19 11.86 1.28
N SER A 294 9.85 10.82 0.73
CA SER A 294 9.14 9.78 -0.03
C SER A 294 8.17 8.96 0.84
N ALA A 295 8.52 8.68 2.10
CA ALA A 295 7.62 8.02 3.05
C ALA A 295 6.38 8.89 3.36
N VAL A 296 6.56 10.19 3.60
CA VAL A 296 5.45 11.15 3.80
C VAL A 296 4.58 11.25 2.53
N SER A 297 5.19 11.24 1.35
CA SER A 297 4.45 11.23 0.08
C SER A 297 3.56 9.99 -0.03
N ILE A 298 4.09 8.78 0.21
CA ILE A 298 3.32 7.53 0.20
C ILE A 298 2.17 7.59 1.22
N LEU A 299 2.46 8.00 2.45
CA LEU A 299 1.45 8.17 3.50
C LEU A 299 0.28 9.02 3.00
N CYS A 300 0.57 10.20 2.46
CA CYS A 300 -0.44 11.12 1.98
C CYS A 300 -1.19 10.60 0.75
N ILE A 301 -0.49 9.95 -0.20
CA ILE A 301 -1.10 9.35 -1.39
C ILE A 301 -2.08 8.24 -1.00
N VAL A 302 -1.73 7.39 -0.03
CA VAL A 302 -2.62 6.31 0.45
C VAL A 302 -3.79 6.85 1.27
N LEU A 303 -3.55 7.88 2.10
CA LEU A 303 -4.63 8.48 2.90
C LEU A 303 -5.65 9.27 2.07
N THR A 304 -5.24 9.86 0.95
CA THR A 304 -6.14 10.67 0.12
C THR A 304 -7.41 9.93 -0.32
N PRO A 305 -7.35 8.74 -0.96
CA PRO A 305 -8.56 7.99 -1.32
C PRO A 305 -9.34 7.50 -0.09
N LEU A 306 -8.67 7.17 1.02
CA LEU A 306 -9.37 6.79 2.25
C LEU A 306 -10.21 7.93 2.80
N ILE A 307 -9.69 9.16 2.80
CA ILE A 307 -10.42 10.37 3.21
C ILE A 307 -11.52 10.70 2.19
N ALA A 308 -11.22 10.61 0.90
CA ALA A 308 -12.20 10.87 -0.16
C ALA A 308 -13.43 9.97 -0.04
N MET A 309 -13.21 8.67 0.16
CA MET A 309 -14.28 7.68 0.26
C MET A 309 -15.00 7.66 1.62
N PHE A 310 -14.46 8.27 2.66
CA PHE A 310 -15.09 8.25 3.99
C PHE A 310 -16.56 8.72 3.92
N PRO A 311 -17.53 7.98 4.53
CA PRO A 311 -17.38 6.79 5.39
C PRO A 311 -17.37 5.45 4.62
N PHE A 312 -17.36 5.45 3.29
CA PHE A 312 -17.34 4.23 2.52
C PHE A 312 -16.00 3.49 2.65
N ILE A 313 -16.07 2.16 2.68
CA ILE A 313 -14.92 1.26 2.62
C ILE A 313 -14.90 0.53 1.28
N LEU A 314 -16.06 0.04 0.84
CA LEU A 314 -16.21 -0.66 -0.43
C LEU A 314 -17.52 -0.22 -1.11
N PRO A 315 -17.47 0.76 -2.01
CA PRO A 315 -18.62 1.19 -2.79
C PRO A 315 -19.09 0.14 -3.79
N SER A 316 -20.40 0.04 -3.98
CA SER A 316 -21.02 -0.84 -5.00
C SER A 316 -21.52 -0.03 -6.19
N SER A 317 -21.00 -0.32 -7.39
CA SER A 317 -21.43 0.32 -8.63
C SER A 317 -22.73 -0.25 -9.19
N SER A 318 -23.07 -1.50 -8.90
CA SER A 318 -24.30 -2.13 -9.38
C SER A 318 -25.52 -1.81 -8.51
N HIS A 319 -25.32 -1.72 -7.19
CA HIS A 319 -26.40 -1.44 -6.22
C HIS A 319 -25.85 -0.49 -5.13
N PRO A 320 -25.96 0.83 -5.29
CA PRO A 320 -25.37 1.80 -4.37
C PRO A 320 -25.73 1.58 -2.89
N VAL A 321 -26.96 1.12 -2.60
CA VAL A 321 -27.41 0.78 -1.24
C VAL A 321 -26.57 -0.36 -0.63
N SER A 322 -26.08 -1.31 -1.43
CA SER A 322 -25.21 -2.40 -0.97
C SER A 322 -23.79 -1.96 -0.66
N SER A 323 -23.41 -0.70 -0.92
CA SER A 323 -22.07 -0.18 -0.58
C SER A 323 -21.78 -0.37 0.90
N LEU A 324 -20.56 -0.78 1.23
CA LEU A 324 -20.14 -0.99 2.62
C LEU A 324 -19.50 0.26 3.18
N THR A 325 -20.00 0.70 4.34
CA THR A 325 -19.47 1.83 5.10
C THR A 325 -18.89 1.35 6.44
N MET A 326 -18.05 2.17 7.07
CA MET A 326 -17.55 1.87 8.40
C MET A 326 -18.66 1.76 9.47
N TRP A 327 -19.86 2.27 9.18
CA TRP A 327 -20.98 2.27 10.14
C TRP A 327 -21.78 0.96 10.13
N ASP A 328 -21.80 0.24 9.01
CA ASP A 328 -22.73 -0.88 8.75
C ASP A 328 -22.06 -2.21 8.39
N CYS A 329 -20.74 -2.28 8.36
CA CYS A 329 -19.99 -3.51 8.02
C CYS A 329 -19.11 -4.05 9.16
N THR A 330 -19.17 -3.44 10.35
CA THR A 330 -18.27 -3.76 11.46
C THR A 330 -18.75 -4.97 12.27
N SER A 331 -17.78 -5.63 12.90
CA SER A 331 -18.03 -6.64 13.95
C SER A 331 -18.72 -6.05 15.18
N SER A 332 -19.10 -6.92 16.13
CA SER A 332 -19.74 -6.52 17.38
C SER A 332 -18.87 -5.56 18.21
N GLN A 333 -19.53 -4.72 19.01
CA GLN A 333 -18.85 -3.79 19.94
C GLN A 333 -17.82 -4.50 20.83
N LEU A 334 -18.16 -5.69 21.35
CA LEU A 334 -17.25 -6.46 22.20
C LEU A 334 -15.99 -6.90 21.42
N THR A 335 -16.16 -7.39 20.19
CA THR A 335 -15.04 -7.79 19.34
C THR A 335 -14.10 -6.62 19.08
N LEU A 336 -14.64 -5.45 18.66
CA LEU A 336 -13.84 -4.26 18.39
C LEU A 336 -13.13 -3.77 19.66
N GLN A 337 -13.77 -3.84 20.82
CA GLN A 337 -13.17 -3.43 22.09
C GLN A 337 -12.03 -4.35 22.54
N VAL A 338 -12.20 -5.68 22.44
CA VAL A 338 -11.13 -6.64 22.78
C VAL A 338 -9.93 -6.44 21.86
N MET A 339 -10.17 -6.34 20.54
CA MET A 339 -9.11 -6.08 19.57
C MET A 339 -8.40 -4.75 19.84
N PHE A 340 -9.14 -3.70 20.22
CA PHE A 340 -8.57 -2.39 20.57
C PHE A 340 -7.58 -2.50 21.73
N ILE A 341 -7.96 -3.18 22.82
CA ILE A 341 -7.11 -3.36 23.99
C ILE A 341 -5.84 -4.13 23.61
N VAL A 342 -5.98 -5.21 22.84
CA VAL A 342 -4.85 -6.00 22.36
C VAL A 342 -3.91 -5.14 21.50
N THR A 343 -4.46 -4.33 20.60
CA THR A 343 -3.68 -3.43 19.74
C THR A 343 -2.90 -2.41 20.55
N LEU A 344 -3.51 -1.81 21.59
CA LEU A 344 -2.82 -0.84 22.46
C LEU A 344 -1.62 -1.44 23.20
N ILE A 345 -1.65 -2.75 23.49
CA ILE A 345 -0.55 -3.45 24.17
C ILE A 345 0.54 -3.84 23.17
N PHE A 346 0.18 -4.47 22.07
CA PHE A 346 1.15 -5.08 21.14
C PHE A 346 1.74 -4.09 20.14
N LEU A 347 0.98 -3.11 19.66
CA LEU A 347 1.46 -2.15 18.67
C LEU A 347 2.71 -1.36 19.15
N PRO A 348 2.75 -0.81 20.38
CA PRO A 348 3.96 -0.16 20.87
C PRO A 348 5.18 -1.10 20.91
N ILE A 349 5.00 -2.36 21.30
CA ILE A 349 6.06 -3.37 21.33
C ILE A 349 6.63 -3.60 19.92
N VAL A 350 5.75 -3.76 18.94
CA VAL A 350 6.13 -3.97 17.53
C VAL A 350 6.88 -2.75 17.00
N LEU A 351 6.39 -1.53 17.27
CA LEU A 351 7.04 -0.29 16.81
C LEU A 351 8.44 -0.12 17.42
N ILE A 352 8.60 -0.39 18.73
CA ILE A 352 9.89 -0.31 19.41
C ILE A 352 10.86 -1.36 18.84
N TYR A 353 10.41 -2.60 18.68
CA TYR A 353 11.22 -3.68 18.12
C TYR A 353 11.65 -3.39 16.68
N THR A 354 10.71 -2.96 15.83
CA THR A 354 11.00 -2.60 14.43
C THR A 354 11.99 -1.45 14.36
N GLY A 355 11.78 -0.38 15.15
CA GLY A 355 12.72 0.75 15.21
C GLY A 355 14.11 0.34 15.68
N TRP A 356 14.20 -0.56 16.64
CA TRP A 356 15.48 -1.13 17.09
C TRP A 356 16.15 -1.94 15.99
N ALA A 357 15.43 -2.80 15.28
CA ALA A 357 15.96 -3.60 14.18
C ALA A 357 16.53 -2.71 13.06
N TYR A 358 15.80 -1.68 12.64
CA TYR A 358 16.30 -0.71 11.65
C TYR A 358 17.55 0.04 12.13
N LYS A 359 17.64 0.38 13.41
CA LYS A 359 18.81 1.03 14.01
C LYS A 359 20.04 0.10 14.00
N VAL A 360 19.87 -1.16 14.40
CA VAL A 360 20.97 -2.15 14.44
C VAL A 360 21.47 -2.46 13.03
N MET A 361 20.56 -2.58 12.07
CA MET A 361 20.89 -2.87 10.67
C MET A 361 21.24 -1.61 9.85
N SER A 362 21.35 -0.44 10.49
CA SER A 362 21.69 0.80 9.79
C SER A 362 23.15 0.78 9.28
N GLY A 363 23.44 1.68 8.34
CA GLY A 363 24.77 1.80 7.73
C GLY A 363 24.79 1.55 6.23
N LYS A 364 25.91 1.84 5.59
CA LYS A 364 26.10 1.64 4.15
C LYS A 364 26.65 0.26 3.85
N LEU A 365 26.06 -0.40 2.86
CA LEU A 365 26.56 -1.66 2.34
C LEU A 365 27.46 -1.42 1.12
N THR A 366 28.66 -2.00 1.18
CA THR A 366 29.68 -1.87 0.13
C THR A 366 30.00 -3.23 -0.47
N ALA A 367 30.57 -3.23 -1.67
CA ALA A 367 31.04 -4.46 -2.31
C ALA A 367 32.12 -5.18 -1.46
N GLN A 368 32.92 -4.41 -0.71
CA GLN A 368 33.94 -4.95 0.19
C GLN A 368 33.27 -5.67 1.37
N TYR A 369 32.26 -5.04 2.00
CA TYR A 369 31.54 -5.65 3.12
C TYR A 369 30.87 -6.99 2.72
N ILE A 370 30.30 -7.08 1.51
CA ILE A 370 29.72 -8.33 1.01
C ILE A 370 30.79 -9.42 0.86
N LYS A 371 31.98 -9.09 0.35
CA LYS A 371 33.09 -10.05 0.20
C LYS A 371 33.63 -10.55 1.54
N GLU A 372 33.76 -9.66 2.50
CA GLU A 372 34.28 -10.01 3.84
C GLU A 372 33.30 -10.87 4.66
N ASN A 373 31.98 -10.77 4.39
CA ASN A 373 30.92 -11.49 5.08
C ASN A 373 30.17 -12.46 4.18
N ASP A 374 30.83 -13.02 3.16
CA ASP A 374 30.23 -13.84 2.09
C ASP A 374 29.37 -15.02 2.60
N LYS A 375 29.72 -15.63 3.75
CA LYS A 375 29.03 -16.78 4.33
C LYS A 375 27.80 -16.44 5.18
N SER A 376 27.67 -15.20 5.61
CA SER A 376 26.61 -14.73 6.53
C SER A 376 25.57 -13.83 5.88
N LEU A 377 25.77 -13.48 4.61
CA LEU A 377 24.91 -12.58 3.83
C LEU A 377 24.23 -13.31 2.66
N TYR A 378 23.07 -12.80 2.27
CA TYR A 378 22.30 -13.28 1.11
C TYR A 378 23.05 -13.10 -0.23
#